data_c7d9ca9204da8ffa5c91ea8139bf83d0
#
_entry.id   c7d9ca9204da8ffa5c91ea8139bf83d0
#
_cell.length_a   1.000
_cell.length_b   1.000
_cell.length_c   1.000
_cell.angle_alpha   90.00
_cell.angle_beta   90.00
_cell.angle_gamma   90.00
#
_symmetry.space_group_name_H-M   'P 1'
#
loop_
_entity.id
_entity.type
_entity.pdbx_description
1 polymer ?
#
loop_
_entity_poly.entity_id
_entity_poly.type
_entity_poly.pdbx_seq_one_letter_code
_entity_poly.pdbx_strand_id
1 'polypeptide(L)'
;MLERTGAEREHTPEILARATAWFDASSESARSRLLANIMAGLPGAYERYDVPGLKAALARYHGIGKADLRQNFMRFLAAVIPTAEEVGINMCVHPNDPPRPSFGLPRIVSNAEDIALILDAASSRSNGLTLCSGSLGAGADNDVPAIAGRFAERIHFAHLRNVAKESDGSFMEADHLGGDTDMVAVVTILLRAQKRRLEEGRRLRSKRSPPTVTDRLRLVCEISRTPAAPAS
;
A
#
# COMPACT_ATOMS: atom_id res chain seq x y z
N MET A 1 25.74 -5.10 -5.60
CA MET A 1 25.04 -4.23 -6.58
C MET A 1 24.77 -2.83 -6.03
N LEU A 2 23.88 -2.64 -5.07
CA LEU A 2 23.62 -1.31 -4.49
C LEU A 2 24.60 -0.91 -3.40
N GLU A 3 25.27 -1.85 -2.77
CA GLU A 3 26.30 -1.63 -1.70
C GLU A 3 25.77 -0.75 -0.55
N ARG A 4 24.50 -0.99 -0.17
CA ARG A 4 23.86 -0.21 0.89
C ARG A 4 24.46 -0.55 2.26
N THR A 5 24.89 0.46 2.97
CA THR A 5 25.35 0.32 4.36
C THR A 5 24.16 -0.08 5.26
N GLY A 6 24.33 -1.12 6.06
CA GLY A 6 23.31 -1.59 7.01
C GLY A 6 22.24 -2.50 6.41
N ALA A 7 22.34 -2.88 5.13
CA ALA A 7 21.40 -3.81 4.50
C ALA A 7 21.30 -5.16 5.25
N GLU A 8 22.39 -5.59 5.85
CA GLU A 8 22.49 -6.81 6.67
C GLU A 8 21.60 -6.75 7.93
N ARG A 9 21.24 -5.57 8.40
CA ARG A 9 20.36 -5.39 9.58
C ARG A 9 18.87 -5.46 9.27
N GLU A 10 18.52 -5.43 7.98
CA GLU A 10 17.13 -5.43 7.52
C GLU A 10 16.59 -6.85 7.26
N HIS A 11 17.47 -7.85 7.26
CA HIS A 11 17.14 -9.23 6.91
C HIS A 11 17.71 -10.21 7.93
N THR A 12 17.04 -11.36 8.07
CA THR A 12 17.56 -12.42 8.93
C THR A 12 18.82 -13.08 8.34
N PRO A 13 19.68 -13.69 9.17
CA PRO A 13 20.86 -14.41 8.69
C PRO A 13 20.55 -15.46 7.62
N GLU A 14 19.41 -16.16 7.73
CA GLU A 14 18.96 -17.19 6.79
C GLU A 14 18.63 -16.58 5.42
N ILE A 15 17.94 -15.43 5.39
CA ILE A 15 17.62 -14.70 4.15
C ILE A 15 18.91 -14.23 3.49
N LEU A 16 19.83 -13.67 4.26
CA LEU A 16 21.13 -13.22 3.76
C LEU A 16 21.93 -14.37 3.18
N ALA A 17 22.00 -15.52 3.87
CA ALA A 17 22.70 -16.72 3.39
C ALA A 17 22.10 -17.23 2.09
N ARG A 18 20.75 -17.31 1.97
CA ARG A 18 20.06 -17.72 0.73
C ARG A 18 20.35 -16.75 -0.41
N ALA A 19 20.29 -15.45 -0.16
CA ALA A 19 20.56 -14.42 -1.17
C ALA A 19 22.01 -14.49 -1.67
N THR A 20 22.98 -14.68 -0.77
CA THR A 20 24.39 -14.86 -1.12
C THR A 20 24.60 -16.12 -1.95
N ALA A 21 24.06 -17.26 -1.51
CA ALA A 21 24.18 -18.51 -2.23
C ALA A 21 23.59 -18.43 -3.64
N TRP A 22 22.42 -17.78 -3.79
CA TRP A 22 21.83 -17.55 -5.11
C TRP A 22 22.71 -16.65 -5.98
N PHE A 23 23.24 -15.56 -5.39
CA PHE A 23 24.11 -14.63 -6.13
C PHE A 23 25.38 -15.31 -6.62
N ASP A 24 26.03 -16.11 -5.79
CA ASP A 24 27.28 -16.79 -6.12
C ASP A 24 27.05 -17.88 -7.18
N ALA A 25 25.94 -18.60 -7.12
CA ALA A 25 25.57 -19.64 -8.10
C ALA A 25 25.03 -19.07 -9.41
N SER A 26 24.61 -17.78 -9.45
CA SER A 26 23.95 -17.20 -10.61
C SER A 26 24.93 -16.80 -11.70
N SER A 27 24.55 -17.05 -12.97
CA SER A 27 25.28 -16.53 -14.12
C SER A 27 25.12 -15.00 -14.22
N GLU A 28 26.06 -14.36 -14.92
CA GLU A 28 25.97 -12.91 -15.19
C GLU A 28 24.68 -12.54 -15.92
N SER A 29 24.21 -13.37 -16.85
CA SER A 29 22.96 -13.15 -17.56
C SER A 29 21.73 -13.22 -16.61
N ALA A 30 21.74 -14.11 -15.62
CA ALA A 30 20.67 -14.20 -14.61
C ALA A 30 20.65 -12.97 -13.71
N ARG A 31 21.82 -12.49 -13.27
CA ARG A 31 21.95 -11.25 -12.47
C ARG A 31 21.48 -10.02 -13.25
N SER A 32 21.85 -9.94 -14.54
CA SER A 32 21.43 -8.83 -15.42
C SER A 32 19.92 -8.82 -15.63
N ARG A 33 19.29 -10.00 -15.84
CA ARG A 33 17.82 -10.10 -15.94
C ARG A 33 17.13 -9.68 -14.66
N LEU A 34 17.61 -10.15 -13.50
CA LEU A 34 17.05 -9.75 -12.21
C LEU A 34 17.12 -8.24 -12.03
N LEU A 35 18.28 -7.64 -12.33
CA LEU A 35 18.46 -6.20 -12.26
C LEU A 35 17.49 -5.46 -13.20
N ALA A 36 17.38 -5.89 -14.45
CA ALA A 36 16.47 -5.29 -15.41
C ALA A 36 15.01 -5.35 -14.95
N ASN A 37 14.57 -6.49 -14.38
CA ASN A 37 13.23 -6.65 -13.84
C ASN A 37 12.98 -5.72 -12.64
N ILE A 38 13.94 -5.60 -11.72
CA ILE A 38 13.84 -4.68 -10.57
C ILE A 38 13.71 -3.24 -11.06
N MET A 39 14.54 -2.83 -12.02
CA MET A 39 14.53 -1.46 -12.54
C MET A 39 13.27 -1.14 -13.35
N ALA A 40 12.70 -2.13 -14.06
CA ALA A 40 11.44 -1.96 -14.79
C ALA A 40 10.22 -1.86 -13.87
N GLY A 41 10.26 -2.50 -12.70
CA GLY A 41 9.17 -2.55 -11.74
C GLY A 41 9.12 -1.38 -10.75
N LEU A 42 10.00 -0.38 -10.85
CA LEU A 42 9.97 0.79 -9.97
C LEU A 42 8.79 1.71 -10.31
N PRO A 43 7.71 1.74 -9.50
CA PRO A 43 6.55 2.57 -9.80
C PRO A 43 6.88 4.06 -9.67
N GLY A 44 6.33 4.88 -10.55
CA GLY A 44 6.49 6.33 -10.53
C GLY A 44 7.83 6.86 -11.07
N ALA A 45 8.72 6.00 -11.53
CA ALA A 45 9.92 6.41 -12.23
C ALA A 45 9.56 6.70 -13.69
N TYR A 46 9.21 7.93 -14.00
CA TYR A 46 9.04 8.40 -15.39
C TYR A 46 10.39 8.36 -16.15
N GLU A 47 11.50 8.50 -15.42
CA GLU A 47 12.85 8.29 -15.93
C GLU A 47 13.33 6.91 -15.44
N ARG A 48 13.78 6.08 -16.36
CA ARG A 48 14.38 4.79 -16.00
C ARG A 48 15.73 5.06 -15.35
N TYR A 49 15.82 4.75 -14.05
CA TYR A 49 17.11 4.78 -13.37
C TYR A 49 18.01 3.65 -13.89
N ASP A 50 19.28 3.95 -14.09
CA ASP A 50 20.34 2.96 -14.01
C ASP A 50 20.78 2.76 -12.54
N VAL A 51 21.70 1.84 -12.30
CA VAL A 51 22.19 1.57 -10.92
C VAL A 51 22.79 2.81 -10.25
N PRO A 52 23.65 3.61 -10.91
CA PRO A 52 24.15 4.87 -10.38
C PRO A 52 23.02 5.86 -10.05
N GLY A 53 22.06 6.02 -10.93
CA GLY A 53 20.91 6.90 -10.73
C GLY A 53 20.04 6.46 -9.54
N LEU A 54 19.79 5.16 -9.38
CA LEU A 54 19.08 4.63 -8.22
C LEU A 54 19.87 4.87 -6.92
N LYS A 55 21.19 4.63 -6.90
CA LYS A 55 22.04 4.97 -5.75
C LYS A 55 21.95 6.44 -5.38
N ALA A 56 22.02 7.34 -6.37
CA ALA A 56 21.89 8.78 -6.16
C ALA A 56 20.50 9.17 -5.61
N ALA A 57 19.44 8.56 -6.13
CA ALA A 57 18.09 8.77 -5.62
C ALA A 57 17.93 8.30 -4.17
N LEU A 58 18.43 7.12 -3.83
CA LEU A 58 18.42 6.59 -2.46
C LEU A 58 19.23 7.44 -1.49
N ALA A 59 20.34 8.01 -1.94
CA ALA A 59 21.20 8.88 -1.11
C ALA A 59 20.47 10.14 -0.62
N ARG A 60 19.45 10.64 -1.34
CA ARG A 60 18.63 11.78 -0.90
C ARG A 60 17.82 11.50 0.36
N TYR A 61 17.59 10.23 0.68
CA TYR A 61 16.88 9.80 1.89
C TYR A 61 17.82 9.43 3.03
N HIS A 62 19.13 9.64 2.85
CA HIS A 62 20.08 9.35 3.90
C HIS A 62 19.75 10.16 5.16
N GLY A 63 19.64 9.48 6.29
CA GLY A 63 19.28 10.10 7.56
C GLY A 63 17.78 10.34 7.78
N ILE A 64 16.91 10.03 6.79
CA ILE A 64 15.45 10.12 6.97
C ILE A 64 14.94 8.78 7.49
N GLY A 65 14.62 8.72 8.77
CA GLY A 65 14.02 7.56 9.41
C GLY A 65 12.49 7.53 9.29
N LYS A 66 11.87 6.48 9.87
CA LYS A 66 10.41 6.32 9.88
C LYS A 66 9.70 7.48 10.58
N ALA A 67 10.28 7.99 11.67
CA ALA A 67 9.72 9.11 12.42
C ALA A 67 9.73 10.41 11.59
N ASP A 68 10.85 10.70 10.92
CA ASP A 68 10.99 11.90 10.08
C ASP A 68 10.02 11.87 8.91
N LEU A 69 9.92 10.70 8.25
CA LEU A 69 8.98 10.51 7.13
C LEU A 69 7.53 10.70 7.57
N ARG A 70 7.14 10.15 8.73
CA ARG A 70 5.82 10.37 9.33
C ARG A 70 5.58 11.85 9.61
N GLN A 71 6.53 12.54 10.24
CA GLN A 71 6.38 13.96 10.54
C GLN A 71 6.24 14.80 9.27
N ASN A 72 7.01 14.51 8.24
CA ASN A 72 6.90 15.19 6.95
C ASN A 72 5.54 14.96 6.31
N PHE A 73 5.01 13.74 6.38
CA PHE A 73 3.68 13.43 5.85
C PHE A 73 2.56 14.10 6.66
N MET A 74 2.69 14.18 7.99
CA MET A 74 1.74 14.92 8.83
C MET A 74 1.72 16.42 8.50
N ARG A 75 2.89 17.04 8.26
CA ARG A 75 2.96 18.44 7.79
C ARG A 75 2.29 18.62 6.44
N PHE A 76 2.50 17.69 5.51
CA PHE A 76 1.81 17.69 4.21
C PHE A 76 0.29 17.62 4.40
N LEU A 77 -0.22 16.70 5.22
CA LEU A 77 -1.66 16.60 5.49
C LEU A 77 -2.22 17.89 6.11
N ALA A 78 -1.52 18.46 7.08
CA ALA A 78 -1.93 19.72 7.71
C ALA A 78 -2.04 20.88 6.70
N ALA A 79 -1.20 20.86 5.65
CA ALA A 79 -1.23 21.88 4.60
C ALA A 79 -2.36 21.66 3.57
N VAL A 80 -2.65 20.40 3.19
CA VAL A 80 -3.56 20.14 2.06
C VAL A 80 -4.99 19.83 2.48
N ILE A 81 -5.22 19.26 3.66
CA ILE A 81 -6.54 18.82 4.08
C ILE A 81 -7.53 20.00 4.23
N PRO A 82 -7.16 21.18 4.75
CA PRO A 82 -8.09 22.31 4.79
C PRO A 82 -8.62 22.71 3.41
N THR A 83 -7.75 22.75 2.40
CA THR A 83 -8.18 23.04 1.02
C THR A 83 -9.07 21.92 0.47
N ALA A 84 -8.76 20.66 0.77
CA ALA A 84 -9.60 19.52 0.35
C ALA A 84 -11.01 19.60 0.95
N GLU A 85 -11.13 20.03 2.22
CA GLU A 85 -12.43 20.30 2.87
C GLU A 85 -13.20 21.43 2.17
N GLU A 86 -12.53 22.55 1.92
CA GLU A 86 -13.12 23.73 1.29
C GLU A 86 -13.70 23.40 -0.09
N VAL A 87 -13.00 22.60 -0.89
CA VAL A 87 -13.45 22.21 -2.24
C VAL A 87 -14.27 20.91 -2.26
N GLY A 88 -14.53 20.29 -1.10
CA GLY A 88 -15.35 19.07 -0.99
C GLY A 88 -14.69 17.81 -1.58
N ILE A 89 -13.36 17.70 -1.53
CA ILE A 89 -12.60 16.55 -2.02
C ILE A 89 -12.15 15.67 -0.84
N ASN A 90 -12.21 14.35 -1.00
CA ASN A 90 -11.61 13.40 -0.09
C ASN A 90 -10.23 12.99 -0.59
N MET A 91 -9.20 13.27 0.19
CA MET A 91 -7.85 12.76 -0.01
C MET A 91 -7.76 11.35 0.55
N CYS A 92 -7.10 10.44 -0.16
CA CYS A 92 -6.96 9.05 0.28
C CYS A 92 -5.50 8.64 0.19
N VAL A 93 -4.91 8.25 1.32
CA VAL A 93 -3.59 7.62 1.31
C VAL A 93 -3.73 6.16 0.91
N HIS A 94 -2.89 5.71 -0.02
CA HIS A 94 -2.77 4.30 -0.40
C HIS A 94 -1.72 3.61 0.49
N PRO A 95 -1.97 2.39 0.99
CA PRO A 95 -0.97 1.62 1.72
C PRO A 95 0.28 1.36 0.89
N ASN A 96 1.40 1.21 1.58
CA ASN A 96 2.65 0.83 0.93
C ASN A 96 2.56 -0.58 0.33
N ASP A 97 3.11 -0.75 -0.86
CA ASP A 97 3.22 -2.04 -1.54
C ASP A 97 4.69 -2.29 -1.95
N PRO A 98 5.35 -3.29 -1.36
CA PRO A 98 4.93 -4.10 -0.20
C PRO A 98 4.84 -3.30 1.10
N PRO A 99 4.09 -3.78 2.12
CA PRO A 99 3.94 -3.10 3.41
C PRO A 99 5.14 -3.32 4.35
N ARG A 100 6.34 -3.26 3.81
CA ARG A 100 7.61 -3.44 4.51
C ARG A 100 8.69 -2.54 3.89
N PRO A 101 9.74 -2.17 4.64
CA PRO A 101 10.86 -1.39 4.11
C PRO A 101 11.45 -2.03 2.84
N SER A 102 11.82 -1.20 1.88
CA SER A 102 12.46 -1.62 0.63
C SER A 102 13.62 -0.69 0.33
N PHE A 103 14.75 -1.25 -0.05
CA PHE A 103 15.99 -0.48 -0.33
C PHE A 103 16.44 0.43 0.83
N GLY A 104 16.12 0.07 2.10
CA GLY A 104 16.41 0.90 3.27
C GLY A 104 15.46 2.09 3.47
N LEU A 105 14.49 2.26 2.58
CA LEU A 105 13.49 3.31 2.73
C LEU A 105 12.39 2.86 3.70
N PRO A 106 12.08 3.66 4.72
CA PRO A 106 11.00 3.33 5.65
C PRO A 106 9.64 3.38 4.96
N ARG A 107 8.69 2.63 5.51
CA ARG A 107 7.28 2.64 5.13
C ARG A 107 6.45 3.14 6.30
N ILE A 108 5.43 3.96 6.03
CA ILE A 108 4.62 4.62 7.06
C ILE A 108 3.11 4.35 6.92
N VAL A 109 2.70 3.52 5.96
CA VAL A 109 1.31 3.11 5.73
C VAL A 109 1.29 1.60 5.49
N SER A 110 1.63 0.81 6.51
CA SER A 110 1.87 -0.62 6.35
C SER A 110 0.95 -1.50 7.20
N ASN A 111 0.34 -0.95 8.25
CA ASN A 111 -0.52 -1.68 9.19
C ASN A 111 -1.57 -0.75 9.83
N ALA A 112 -2.40 -1.30 10.71
CA ALA A 112 -3.47 -0.57 11.38
C ALA A 112 -2.97 0.62 12.23
N GLU A 113 -1.82 0.48 12.87
CA GLU A 113 -1.22 1.52 13.73
C GLU A 113 -0.69 2.68 12.87
N ASP A 114 -0.02 2.38 11.76
CA ASP A 114 0.42 3.39 10.80
C ASP A 114 -0.77 4.19 10.25
N ILE A 115 -1.85 3.50 9.89
CA ILE A 115 -3.09 4.11 9.38
C ILE A 115 -3.73 5.01 10.43
N ALA A 116 -3.83 4.53 11.69
CA ALA A 116 -4.38 5.32 12.79
C ALA A 116 -3.62 6.65 12.96
N LEU A 117 -2.28 6.60 13.02
CA LEU A 117 -1.44 7.80 13.16
C LEU A 117 -1.68 8.83 12.04
N ILE A 118 -1.87 8.36 10.80
CA ILE A 118 -2.12 9.24 9.65
C ILE A 118 -3.51 9.85 9.72
N LEU A 119 -4.53 9.06 10.07
CA LEU A 119 -5.89 9.56 10.18
C LEU A 119 -6.07 10.51 11.37
N ASP A 120 -5.32 10.30 12.46
CA ASP A 120 -5.31 11.16 13.65
C ASP A 120 -4.56 12.48 13.42
N ALA A 121 -3.59 12.51 12.49
CA ALA A 121 -2.84 13.72 12.15
C ALA A 121 -3.74 14.84 11.60
N ALA A 122 -4.87 14.50 10.99
CA ALA A 122 -5.93 15.42 10.60
C ALA A 122 -7.28 14.71 10.77
N SER A 123 -8.06 15.10 11.76
CA SER A 123 -9.34 14.48 12.12
C SER A 123 -10.45 14.69 11.09
N SER A 124 -10.22 15.52 10.09
CA SER A 124 -11.12 15.78 8.97
C SER A 124 -11.57 14.53 8.22
N ARG A 125 -12.83 14.51 7.79
CA ARG A 125 -13.33 13.46 6.88
C ARG A 125 -12.63 13.49 5.52
N SER A 126 -12.09 14.63 5.12
CA SER A 126 -11.33 14.76 3.87
C SER A 126 -9.94 14.09 3.92
N ASN A 127 -9.46 13.68 5.11
CA ASN A 127 -8.29 12.82 5.27
C ASN A 127 -8.74 11.37 5.40
N GLY A 128 -8.53 10.55 4.40
CA GLY A 128 -9.03 9.19 4.33
C GLY A 128 -8.02 8.16 3.86
N LEU A 129 -8.52 6.97 3.67
CA LEU A 129 -7.76 5.77 3.28
C LEU A 129 -8.27 5.21 1.96
N THR A 130 -7.36 4.85 1.08
CA THR A 130 -7.59 3.83 0.08
C THR A 130 -7.37 2.47 0.73
N LEU A 131 -8.41 1.68 0.93
CA LEU A 131 -8.21 0.30 1.38
C LEU A 131 -7.75 -0.54 0.20
N CYS A 132 -6.45 -0.81 0.12
CA CYS A 132 -5.92 -1.81 -0.81
C CYS A 132 -5.75 -3.15 -0.07
N SER A 133 -6.65 -4.09 -0.37
CA SER A 133 -6.64 -5.40 0.29
C SER A 133 -5.39 -6.22 -0.03
N GLY A 134 -4.84 -6.09 -1.25
CA GLY A 134 -3.61 -6.78 -1.62
C GLY A 134 -2.36 -6.18 -0.98
N SER A 135 -2.20 -4.85 -0.98
CA SER A 135 -1.05 -4.21 -0.34
C SER A 135 -1.01 -4.49 1.17
N LEU A 136 -2.14 -4.36 1.87
CA LEU A 136 -2.22 -4.70 3.28
C LEU A 136 -2.11 -6.22 3.50
N GLY A 137 -2.75 -7.02 2.64
CA GLY A 137 -2.75 -8.48 2.71
C GLY A 137 -1.39 -9.13 2.51
N ALA A 138 -0.46 -8.44 1.83
CA ALA A 138 0.93 -8.88 1.71
C ALA A 138 1.72 -8.76 3.03
N GLY A 139 1.21 -8.05 4.04
CA GLY A 139 1.76 -8.02 5.39
C GLY A 139 1.40 -9.28 6.16
N ALA A 140 2.40 -9.96 6.76
CA ALA A 140 2.20 -11.23 7.45
C ALA A 140 1.21 -11.11 8.62
N ASP A 141 1.24 -9.99 9.35
CA ASP A 141 0.50 -9.77 10.59
C ASP A 141 -0.77 -8.92 10.39
N ASN A 142 -1.13 -8.58 9.15
CA ASN A 142 -2.29 -7.75 8.87
C ASN A 142 -3.57 -8.58 8.75
N ASP A 143 -4.53 -8.31 9.61
CA ASP A 143 -5.93 -8.73 9.45
C ASP A 143 -6.67 -7.65 8.63
N VAL A 144 -6.78 -7.87 7.33
CA VAL A 144 -7.38 -6.89 6.41
C VAL A 144 -8.87 -6.64 6.70
N PRO A 145 -9.71 -7.66 6.98
CA PRO A 145 -11.07 -7.45 7.46
C PRO A 145 -11.15 -6.59 8.71
N ALA A 146 -10.31 -6.84 9.72
CA ALA A 146 -10.28 -6.02 10.94
C ALA A 146 -9.87 -4.58 10.66
N ILE A 147 -8.86 -4.35 9.80
CA ILE A 147 -8.46 -3.02 9.34
C ILE A 147 -9.62 -2.32 8.61
N ALA A 148 -10.29 -3.02 7.70
CA ALA A 148 -11.45 -2.48 7.00
C ALA A 148 -12.57 -2.07 7.96
N GLY A 149 -12.86 -2.90 8.98
CA GLY A 149 -13.85 -2.62 10.02
C GLY A 149 -13.49 -1.40 10.86
N ARG A 150 -12.23 -1.33 11.33
CA ARG A 150 -11.73 -0.25 12.19
C ARG A 150 -11.81 1.12 11.50
N PHE A 151 -11.47 1.19 10.22
CA PHE A 151 -11.37 2.46 9.49
C PHE A 151 -12.51 2.68 8.49
N ALA A 152 -13.58 1.89 8.55
CA ALA A 152 -14.68 1.88 7.59
C ALA A 152 -15.20 3.27 7.22
N GLU A 153 -15.33 4.18 8.19
CA GLU A 153 -15.87 5.53 7.97
C GLU A 153 -14.87 6.50 7.31
N ARG A 154 -13.61 6.10 7.24
CA ARG A 154 -12.53 6.89 6.62
C ARG A 154 -12.03 6.26 5.31
N ILE A 155 -12.56 5.13 4.89
CA ILE A 155 -12.26 4.51 3.60
C ILE A 155 -13.14 5.16 2.54
N HIS A 156 -12.55 5.94 1.64
CA HIS A 156 -13.25 6.60 0.54
C HIS A 156 -13.03 5.93 -0.81
N PHE A 157 -11.99 5.12 -0.90
CA PHE A 157 -11.66 4.33 -2.08
C PHE A 157 -11.26 2.92 -1.65
N ALA A 158 -11.69 1.90 -2.39
CA ALA A 158 -11.25 0.53 -2.16
C ALA A 158 -10.66 -0.06 -3.45
N HIS A 159 -9.44 -0.57 -3.33
CA HIS A 159 -8.73 -1.31 -4.35
C HIS A 159 -8.75 -2.79 -3.93
N LEU A 160 -9.61 -3.58 -4.60
CA LEU A 160 -9.83 -4.98 -4.27
C LEU A 160 -8.88 -5.85 -5.09
N ARG A 161 -7.89 -6.40 -4.41
CA ARG A 161 -6.86 -7.29 -4.93
C ARG A 161 -6.59 -8.36 -3.87
N ASN A 162 -6.34 -9.61 -4.26
CA ASN A 162 -5.92 -10.63 -3.32
C ASN A 162 -4.52 -11.13 -3.66
N VAL A 163 -3.82 -11.61 -2.66
CA VAL A 163 -2.47 -12.15 -2.77
C VAL A 163 -2.37 -13.47 -2.04
N ALA A 164 -1.47 -14.34 -2.50
CA ALA A 164 -1.01 -15.52 -1.77
C ALA A 164 0.41 -15.29 -1.29
N LYS A 165 0.65 -15.52 0.00
CA LYS A 165 1.95 -15.33 0.67
C LYS A 165 2.68 -16.65 0.80
N GLU A 166 3.99 -16.59 0.71
CA GLU A 166 4.88 -17.72 0.99
C GLU A 166 5.56 -17.54 2.35
N SER A 167 6.08 -18.62 2.89
CA SER A 167 6.70 -18.65 4.23
C SER A 167 7.94 -17.77 4.35
N ASP A 168 8.56 -17.40 3.23
CA ASP A 168 9.75 -16.54 3.21
C ASP A 168 9.41 -15.04 3.09
N GLY A 169 8.10 -14.69 3.09
CA GLY A 169 7.60 -13.33 2.97
C GLY A 169 7.49 -12.83 1.54
N SER A 170 7.75 -13.67 0.53
CA SER A 170 7.34 -13.38 -0.84
C SER A 170 5.83 -13.53 -1.00
N PHE A 171 5.27 -12.91 -2.01
CA PHE A 171 3.85 -13.00 -2.34
C PHE A 171 3.64 -12.82 -3.82
N MET A 172 2.52 -13.32 -4.31
CA MET A 172 2.08 -13.18 -5.69
C MET A 172 0.61 -12.79 -5.74
N GLU A 173 0.18 -12.26 -6.89
CA GLU A 173 -1.24 -12.05 -7.16
C GLU A 173 -1.98 -13.39 -7.10
N ALA A 174 -3.17 -13.36 -6.51
CA ALA A 174 -4.06 -14.52 -6.40
C ALA A 174 -5.49 -14.16 -6.84
N ASP A 175 -6.26 -15.17 -7.17
CA ASP A 175 -7.68 -15.01 -7.42
C ASP A 175 -8.37 -14.38 -6.21
N HIS A 176 -9.37 -13.53 -6.45
CA HIS A 176 -10.04 -12.79 -5.38
C HIS A 176 -10.55 -13.68 -4.25
N LEU A 177 -11.06 -14.87 -4.56
CA LEU A 177 -11.56 -15.81 -3.55
C LEU A 177 -10.56 -16.92 -3.19
N GLY A 178 -9.42 -16.98 -3.88
CA GLY A 178 -8.39 -18.02 -3.70
C GLY A 178 -7.13 -17.57 -2.98
N GLY A 179 -7.00 -16.28 -2.65
CA GLY A 179 -5.86 -15.76 -1.90
C GLY A 179 -6.07 -15.78 -0.39
N ASP A 180 -5.10 -15.22 0.34
CA ASP A 180 -5.04 -15.31 1.81
C ASP A 180 -5.96 -14.33 2.55
N THR A 181 -6.48 -13.31 1.86
CA THR A 181 -7.40 -12.35 2.44
C THR A 181 -8.84 -12.83 2.26
N ASP A 182 -9.64 -12.84 3.34
CA ASP A 182 -11.09 -13.05 3.25
C ASP A 182 -11.77 -11.85 2.59
N MET A 183 -11.84 -11.90 1.26
CA MET A 183 -12.44 -10.86 0.44
C MET A 183 -13.95 -10.74 0.65
N VAL A 184 -14.65 -11.82 1.02
CA VAL A 184 -16.07 -11.78 1.31
C VAL A 184 -16.34 -10.94 2.55
N ALA A 185 -15.54 -11.13 3.60
CA ALA A 185 -15.61 -10.30 4.81
C ALA A 185 -15.27 -8.84 4.50
N VAL A 186 -14.19 -8.56 3.76
CA VAL A 186 -13.80 -7.20 3.37
C VAL A 186 -14.93 -6.49 2.62
N VAL A 187 -15.45 -7.10 1.56
CA VAL A 187 -16.53 -6.51 0.76
C VAL A 187 -17.81 -6.31 1.58
N THR A 188 -18.15 -7.27 2.44
CA THR A 188 -19.30 -7.16 3.34
C THR A 188 -19.19 -5.94 4.25
N ILE A 189 -18.02 -5.72 4.86
CA ILE A 189 -17.76 -4.57 5.73
C ILE A 189 -17.90 -3.25 4.95
N LEU A 190 -17.30 -3.18 3.77
CA LEU A 190 -17.36 -1.98 2.91
C LEU A 190 -18.79 -1.65 2.47
N LEU A 191 -19.57 -2.66 2.07
CA LEU A 191 -20.97 -2.46 1.67
C LEU A 191 -21.85 -2.02 2.86
N ARG A 192 -21.61 -2.56 4.05
CA ARG A 192 -22.30 -2.11 5.27
C ARG A 192 -21.95 -0.66 5.61
N ALA A 193 -20.68 -0.26 5.50
CA ALA A 193 -20.27 1.12 5.68
C ALA A 193 -20.90 2.05 4.63
N GLN A 194 -20.91 1.64 3.37
CA GLN A 194 -21.57 2.38 2.30
C GLN A 194 -23.07 2.58 2.57
N LYS A 195 -23.76 1.54 3.03
CA LYS A 195 -25.19 1.64 3.37
C LYS A 195 -25.43 2.65 4.48
N ARG A 196 -24.65 2.60 5.57
CA ARG A 196 -24.74 3.59 6.67
C ARG A 196 -24.56 5.03 6.17
N ARG A 197 -23.53 5.29 5.36
CA ARG A 197 -23.26 6.61 4.78
C ARG A 197 -24.42 7.13 3.94
N LEU A 198 -25.03 6.27 3.11
CA LEU A 198 -26.19 6.65 2.31
C LEU A 198 -27.41 6.96 3.17
N GLU A 199 -27.62 6.24 4.26
CA GLU A 199 -28.70 6.51 5.22
C GLU A 199 -28.47 7.81 5.96
N GLU A 200 -27.26 8.10 6.43
CA GLU A 200 -26.88 9.37 7.05
C GLU A 200 -27.01 10.54 6.07
N GLY A 201 -26.50 10.40 4.85
CA GLY A 201 -26.64 11.40 3.80
C GLY A 201 -28.10 11.68 3.45
N ARG A 202 -29.02 10.70 3.47
CA ARG A 202 -30.45 10.89 3.30
C ARG A 202 -31.06 11.65 4.49
N ARG A 203 -30.67 11.37 5.73
CA ARG A 203 -31.12 12.07 6.93
C ARG A 203 -30.68 13.54 6.96
N LEU A 204 -29.44 13.82 6.54
CA LEU A 204 -28.91 15.16 6.44
C LEU A 204 -29.59 15.96 5.32
N ARG A 205 -29.95 15.29 4.20
CA ARG A 205 -30.67 15.89 3.07
C ARG A 205 -32.11 16.26 3.38
N SER A 206 -32.76 15.55 4.29
CA SER A 206 -34.09 15.95 4.74
C SER A 206 -34.10 17.32 5.44
N LYS A 207 -32.92 17.87 5.73
CA LYS A 207 -32.73 19.14 6.42
C LYS A 207 -32.02 20.23 5.60
N ARG A 208 -31.23 19.96 4.56
CA ARG A 208 -30.51 20.95 3.71
C ARG A 208 -29.90 20.33 2.45
N SER A 209 -30.07 21.00 1.28
CA SER A 209 -29.28 20.97 0.01
C SER A 209 -28.91 19.65 -0.71
N PRO A 210 -28.64 19.70 -2.04
CA PRO A 210 -28.42 18.51 -2.88
C PRO A 210 -27.13 17.74 -2.54
N PRO A 211 -27.03 16.44 -2.96
CA PRO A 211 -25.91 15.58 -2.61
C PRO A 211 -24.62 15.99 -3.31
N THR A 212 -23.55 16.06 -2.55
CA THR A 212 -22.20 16.11 -3.10
C THR A 212 -21.75 14.71 -3.53
N VAL A 213 -20.93 14.64 -4.58
CA VAL A 213 -20.38 13.38 -5.18
C VAL A 213 -19.56 12.57 -4.17
N THR A 214 -19.24 13.11 -3.02
CA THR A 214 -18.32 12.59 -2.00
C THR A 214 -18.88 11.48 -1.11
N ASP A 215 -20.21 11.22 -1.15
CA ASP A 215 -20.85 10.26 -0.24
C ASP A 215 -20.74 8.79 -0.68
N ARG A 216 -20.15 8.52 -1.84
CA ARG A 216 -20.03 7.16 -2.37
C ARG A 216 -18.60 6.64 -2.28
N LEU A 217 -18.46 5.45 -1.70
CA LEU A 217 -17.23 4.66 -1.79
C LEU A 217 -16.98 4.31 -3.26
N ARG A 218 -15.77 4.54 -3.75
CA ARG A 218 -15.34 4.07 -5.07
C ARG A 218 -14.65 2.72 -4.93
N LEU A 219 -15.11 1.74 -5.69
CA LEU A 219 -14.56 0.39 -5.74
C LEU A 219 -13.85 0.21 -7.08
N VAL A 220 -12.62 -0.23 -7.04
CA VAL A 220 -11.88 -0.74 -8.19
C VAL A 220 -11.45 -2.16 -7.88
N CYS A 221 -11.76 -3.06 -8.81
CA CYS A 221 -11.38 -4.46 -8.76
C CYS A 221 -10.31 -4.70 -9.82
N GLU A 222 -9.13 -5.12 -9.40
CA GLU A 222 -8.06 -5.53 -10.31
C GLU A 222 -8.23 -7.03 -10.57
N ILE A 223 -8.54 -7.37 -11.82
CA ILE A 223 -8.65 -8.77 -12.25
C ILE A 223 -7.25 -9.21 -12.66
N SER A 224 -6.60 -10.02 -11.83
CA SER A 224 -5.37 -10.72 -12.22
C SER A 224 -5.71 -11.66 -13.39
N ARG A 225 -5.16 -11.36 -14.56
CA ARG A 225 -5.10 -12.32 -15.67
C ARG A 225 -3.83 -13.14 -15.45
N THR A 226 -3.91 -14.16 -14.61
CA THR A 226 -2.88 -15.20 -14.61
C THR A 226 -2.97 -15.89 -15.97
N PRO A 227 -1.92 -15.89 -16.81
CA PRO A 227 -1.93 -16.70 -18.02
C PRO A 227 -2.09 -18.15 -17.58
N ALA A 228 -3.08 -18.84 -18.13
CA ALA A 228 -3.24 -20.28 -17.92
C ALA A 228 -1.91 -20.96 -18.20
N ALA A 229 -1.42 -21.77 -17.26
CA ALA A 229 -0.23 -22.57 -17.49
C ALA A 229 -0.44 -23.39 -18.77
N PRO A 230 0.54 -23.46 -19.69
CA PRO A 230 0.40 -24.29 -20.86
C PRO A 230 0.15 -25.72 -20.40
N ALA A 231 -0.92 -26.33 -20.91
CA ALA A 231 -1.20 -27.73 -20.69
C ALA A 231 0.01 -28.55 -21.11
N SER A 232 0.54 -29.34 -20.18
CA SER A 232 1.63 -30.30 -20.36
C SER A 232 1.27 -31.43 -21.30
#